data_a85b2204d04ecd13a77b60c2ec28c958
#
_entry.id   a85b2204d04ecd13a77b60c2ec28c958
#
_cell.length_a   1.000
_cell.length_b   1.000
_cell.length_c   1.000
_cell.angle_alpha   90.00
_cell.angle_beta   90.00
_cell.angle_gamma   90.00
#
_symmetry.space_group_name_H-M   'P 1'
#
loop_
_entity.id
_entity.type
_entity.pdbx_description
1 polymer ?
#
loop_
_entity_poly.entity_id
_entity_poly.type
_entity_poly.pdbx_seq_one_letter_code
_entity_poly.pdbx_strand_id
1 'polypeptide(L)' 'MKSIYFENDDILQIRVSAKPIAREVSQGWLTNISYAKDGSIVEIVLLDAKKEGLLPLEYRKAA' A
#
# COMPACT_ATOMS: atom_id res chain seq x y z
N MET A 1 -11.82 -0.47 0.74
CA MET A 1 -10.42 -0.02 0.68
C MET A 1 -10.20 1.11 1.66
N LYS A 2 -9.09 1.09 2.36
CA LYS A 2 -8.78 2.08 3.38
C LYS A 2 -7.31 2.45 3.30
N SER A 3 -6.99 3.75 3.31
CA SER A 3 -5.61 4.22 3.32
C SER A 3 -5.30 4.96 4.60
N ILE A 4 -4.11 4.71 5.13
CA ILE A 4 -3.61 5.37 6.32
C ILE A 4 -2.20 5.84 6.01
N TYR A 5 -1.93 7.11 6.30
CA TYR A 5 -0.60 7.66 6.16
C TYR A 5 0.00 7.91 7.54
N PHE A 6 1.15 7.29 7.79
CA PHE A 6 1.89 7.45 9.03
C PHE A 6 2.93 8.54 8.83
N GLU A 7 2.59 9.74 9.25
CA GLU A 7 3.36 10.94 8.96
C GLU A 7 4.79 10.89 9.51
N ASN A 8 4.97 10.38 10.72
CA ASN A 8 6.29 10.33 11.36
C ASN A 8 7.26 9.37 10.64
N ASP A 9 6.73 8.33 10.03
CA ASP A 9 7.53 7.30 9.37
C ASP A 9 7.52 7.43 7.86
N ASP A 10 6.70 8.33 7.32
CA ASP A 10 6.49 8.51 5.89
C ASP A 10 6.07 7.21 5.21
N ILE A 11 5.11 6.52 5.81
CA ILE A 11 4.60 5.24 5.31
C ILE A 11 3.13 5.39 4.94
N LEU A 12 2.79 4.98 3.73
CA LEU A 12 1.40 4.90 3.28
C LEU A 12 0.97 3.45 3.25
N GLN A 13 -0.08 3.14 3.99
CA GLN A 13 -0.66 1.81 4.07
C GLN A 13 -2.02 1.81 3.39
N ILE A 14 -2.20 0.94 2.42
CA ILE A 14 -3.46 0.80 1.69
C ILE A 14 -4.01 -0.59 1.95
N ARG A 15 -5.13 -0.67 2.64
CA ARG A 15 -5.78 -1.94 2.91
C ARG A 15 -6.89 -2.19 1.90
N VAL A 16 -6.73 -3.23 1.10
CA VAL A 16 -7.64 -3.55 0.00
C VAL A 16 -8.77 -4.47 0.45
N SER A 17 -8.47 -5.40 1.34
CA SER A 17 -9.47 -6.35 1.81
C SER A 17 -9.26 -6.69 3.28
N ALA A 18 -10.25 -7.35 3.88
CA ALA A 18 -10.18 -7.81 5.27
C ALA A 18 -9.70 -9.26 5.39
N LYS A 19 -9.28 -9.88 4.29
CA LYS A 19 -8.81 -11.27 4.32
C LYS A 19 -7.52 -11.38 5.13
N PRO A 20 -7.29 -12.52 5.79
CA PRO A 20 -6.03 -12.75 6.48
C PRO A 20 -4.85 -12.75 5.52
N ILE A 21 -3.73 -12.22 5.96
CA ILE A 21 -2.51 -12.18 5.18
C ILE A 21 -1.83 -13.56 5.24
N ALA A 22 -1.60 -14.17 4.10
CA ALA A 22 -0.90 -15.44 4.00
C ALA A 22 0.58 -15.29 3.69
N ARG A 23 0.95 -14.25 2.94
CA ARG A 23 2.35 -13.98 2.61
C ARG A 23 2.57 -12.52 2.28
N GLU A 24 3.81 -12.07 2.44
CA GLU A 24 4.22 -10.71 2.10
C GLU A 24 5.36 -10.79 1.11
N VAL A 25 5.34 -9.90 0.13
CA VAL A 25 6.36 -9.85 -0.92
C VAL A 25 6.88 -8.42 -1.03
N SER A 26 8.21 -8.26 -0.96
CA SER A 26 8.84 -6.97 -1.21
C SER A 26 9.00 -6.75 -2.70
N GLN A 27 8.48 -5.63 -3.18
CA GLN A 27 8.63 -5.21 -4.58
C GLN A 27 9.66 -4.09 -4.62
N GLY A 28 10.93 -4.46 -4.60
CA GLY A 28 12.00 -3.48 -4.50
C GLY A 28 12.19 -2.98 -3.07
N TRP A 29 12.73 -1.78 -2.91
CA TRP A 29 13.09 -1.24 -1.60
C TRP A 29 11.95 -0.57 -0.86
N LEU A 30 10.95 -0.07 -1.59
CA LEU A 30 9.97 0.85 -1.04
C LEU A 30 8.55 0.32 -1.02
N THR A 31 8.31 -0.87 -1.55
CA THR A 31 6.95 -1.39 -1.67
C THR A 31 6.87 -2.81 -1.12
N ASN A 32 5.89 -3.04 -0.25
CA ASN A 32 5.57 -4.37 0.25
C ASN A 32 4.11 -4.67 -0.06
N ILE A 33 3.85 -5.83 -0.62
CA ILE A 33 2.49 -6.26 -0.95
C ILE A 33 2.16 -7.53 -0.18
N SER A 34 1.03 -7.52 0.51
CA SER A 34 0.55 -8.67 1.27
C SER A 34 -0.58 -9.34 0.52
N TYR A 35 -0.53 -10.66 0.45
CA TYR A 35 -1.49 -11.47 -0.29
C TYR A 35 -2.24 -12.42 0.63
N ALA A 36 -3.49 -12.67 0.29
CA ALA A 36 -4.29 -13.69 0.93
C ALA A 36 -3.92 -15.07 0.38
N LYS A 37 -4.45 -16.10 1.01
CA LYS A 37 -4.22 -17.49 0.62
C LYS A 37 -4.67 -17.77 -0.82
N ASP A 38 -5.71 -17.09 -1.29
CA ASP A 38 -6.23 -17.24 -2.65
C ASP A 38 -5.45 -16.45 -3.69
N GLY A 39 -4.38 -15.75 -3.29
CA GLY A 39 -3.56 -14.96 -4.20
C GLY A 39 -4.00 -13.53 -4.40
N SER A 40 -5.13 -13.12 -3.83
CA SER A 40 -5.58 -11.74 -3.94
C SER A 40 -4.79 -10.80 -3.04
N ILE A 41 -4.71 -9.53 -3.41
CA ILE A 41 -4.01 -8.52 -2.63
C ILE A 41 -4.85 -8.13 -1.41
N VAL A 42 -4.21 -8.12 -0.24
CA VAL A 42 -4.83 -7.68 1.01
C VAL A 42 -4.40 -6.27 1.36
N GLU A 43 -3.11 -6.00 1.24
CA GLU A 43 -2.54 -4.75 1.72
C GLU A 43 -1.31 -4.35 0.91
N ILE A 44 -1.13 -3.06 0.74
CA ILE A 44 0.04 -2.49 0.08
C ILE A 44 0.65 -1.48 1.04
N VAL A 45 1.95 -1.59 1.28
CA VAL A 45 2.69 -0.65 2.13
C VAL A 45 3.75 0.03 1.28
N LEU A 46 3.70 1.36 1.25
CA LEU A 46 4.62 2.19 0.50
C LEU A 46 5.49 2.99 1.46
N LEU A 47 6.79 2.72 1.45
CA LEU A 47 7.76 3.43 2.27
C LEU A 47 8.21 4.72 1.56
N ASP A 48 8.61 5.72 2.33
CA ASP A 48 9.03 7.03 1.81
C ASP A 48 8.00 7.63 0.85
N ALA A 49 6.72 7.51 1.20
CA ALA A 49 5.64 7.89 0.30
C ALA A 49 5.69 9.36 -0.13
N LYS A 50 5.89 10.26 0.82
CA LYS A 50 5.99 11.70 0.52
C LYS A 50 7.28 12.02 -0.20
N LYS A 51 8.38 11.43 0.25
CA LYS A 51 9.71 11.64 -0.34
C LYS A 51 9.75 11.22 -1.80
N GLU A 52 9.06 10.13 -2.14
CA GLU A 52 9.01 9.62 -3.51
C GLU A 52 7.92 10.29 -4.36
N GLY A 53 7.23 11.29 -3.80
CA GLY A 53 6.23 12.03 -4.55
C GLY A 53 4.89 11.31 -4.72
N LEU A 54 4.59 10.36 -3.86
CA LEU A 54 3.33 9.61 -3.93
C LEU A 54 2.17 10.31 -3.23
N LEU A 55 2.46 11.40 -2.53
CA LEU A 55 1.45 12.17 -1.80
C LEU A 55 1.47 13.64 -2.26
N PRO A 56 0.29 14.28 -2.29
CA PRO A 56 -1.02 13.66 -2.11
C PRO A 56 -1.34 12.70 -3.25
N LEU A 57 -2.17 11.71 -2.98
CA LEU A 57 -2.63 10.81 -4.02
C LEU A 57 -3.51 11.60 -4.99
N GLU A 58 -3.04 11.75 -6.21
CA GLU A 58 -3.84 12.40 -7.23
C GLU A 58 -4.85 11.40 -7.77
N TYR A 59 -6.11 11.76 -7.64
CA TYR A 59 -7.19 10.99 -8.21
C TYR A 59 -7.58 11.61 -9.54
N ARG A 60 -7.27 10.92 -10.64
CA ARG A 60 -7.69 11.35 -11.96
C ARG A 60 -8.87 10.53 -12.42
N LYS A 61 -9.96 11.22 -12.67
CA LYS A 61 -11.11 10.58 -13.25
C LYS A 61 -10.85 10.40 -14.74
N ALA A 62 -10.84 9.15 -15.20
CA ALA A 62 -10.69 8.86 -16.62
C ALA A 62 -11.90 9.40 -17.37
N ALA A 63 -11.64 10.15 -18.40
CA ALA A 63 -12.72 10.72 -19.22
C ALA A 63 -13.33 9.63 -20.09
#